data_94ffd184ed078abbad9c5a4c9d619151
#
_entry.id   94ffd184ed078abbad9c5a4c9d619151
#
_cell.length_a   1.000
_cell.length_b   1.000
_cell.length_c   1.000
_cell.angle_alpha   90.00
_cell.angle_beta   90.00
_cell.angle_gamma   90.00
#
_symmetry.space_group_name_H-M   'P 1'
#
loop_
_entity.id
_entity.type
_entity.pdbx_description
1 polymer ?
#
loop_
_entity_poly.entity_id
_entity_poly.type
_entity_poly.pdbx_seq_one_letter_code
_entity_poly.pdbx_strand_id
1 'polypeptide(L)'
;VSSIPAADDVLDPDEAVYDLRAVSSLLGLPVSKVQQQLRDGHLIAVRRKGDLVVPKVFFDSSGQVVKALPGLLVVLKDGGYHSTEIVRWLFTPDESLTVTKDGGTEKLVNARPVDALDSHQAREVIRRAQAMAY
;
A
#
# COMPACT_ATOMS: atom_id res chain seq x y z
N VAL A 1 -25.97 0.85 -5.19
CA VAL A 1 -24.91 1.52 -4.44
C VAL A 1 -23.63 0.70 -4.56
N SER A 2 -22.63 1.25 -5.20
CA SER A 2 -21.35 0.57 -5.28
C SER A 2 -20.61 0.74 -3.95
N SER A 3 -20.36 -0.36 -3.26
CA SER A 3 -19.54 -0.32 -2.06
C SER A 3 -18.07 -0.23 -2.44
N ILE A 4 -17.31 0.46 -1.60
CA ILE A 4 -15.87 0.59 -1.79
C ILE A 4 -15.21 -0.68 -1.29
N PRO A 5 -14.36 -1.35 -2.11
CA PRO A 5 -13.63 -2.51 -1.64
C PRO A 5 -12.72 -2.11 -0.46
N ALA A 6 -12.72 -2.91 0.57
CA ALA A 6 -11.87 -2.67 1.73
C ALA A 6 -11.31 -3.97 2.24
N ALA A 7 -10.05 -3.92 2.72
CA ALA A 7 -9.42 -5.04 3.37
C ALA A 7 -9.85 -5.11 4.84
N ASP A 8 -9.82 -6.31 5.40
CA ASP A 8 -9.93 -6.47 6.85
C ASP A 8 -8.72 -5.85 7.53
N ASP A 9 -8.87 -5.44 8.78
CA ASP A 9 -7.76 -4.82 9.52
C ASP A 9 -6.77 -5.89 9.99
N VAL A 10 -5.83 -6.21 9.13
CA VAL A 10 -4.73 -7.12 9.43
C VAL A 10 -3.45 -6.36 9.76
N LEU A 11 -3.54 -5.04 9.89
CA LEU A 11 -2.42 -4.18 10.25
C LEU A 11 -2.15 -4.23 11.74
N ASP A 12 -0.90 -3.90 12.12
CA ASP A 12 -0.56 -3.63 13.50
C ASP A 12 -1.43 -2.47 14.01
N PRO A 13 -1.97 -2.54 15.25
CA PRO A 13 -2.75 -1.42 15.79
C PRO A 13 -2.02 -0.08 15.80
N ASP A 14 -0.68 -0.11 15.86
CA ASP A 14 0.16 1.09 15.85
C ASP A 14 0.49 1.60 14.46
N GLU A 15 0.06 0.87 13.41
CA GLU A 15 0.34 1.30 12.04
C GLU A 15 -0.37 2.63 11.77
N ALA A 16 0.41 3.64 11.32
CA ALA A 16 -0.14 4.95 11.04
C ALA A 16 -1.02 4.92 9.78
N VAL A 17 -2.19 5.54 9.87
CA VAL A 17 -3.16 5.56 8.78
C VAL A 17 -3.75 6.96 8.61
N TYR A 18 -4.30 7.22 7.41
CA TYR A 18 -5.08 8.42 7.11
C TYR A 18 -6.54 8.01 6.91
N ASP A 19 -7.48 8.84 7.33
CA ASP A 19 -8.88 8.69 6.88
C ASP A 19 -9.00 9.25 5.45
N LEU A 20 -10.17 9.06 4.82
CA LEU A 20 -10.34 9.48 3.42
C LEU A 20 -10.25 11.00 3.24
N ARG A 21 -10.66 11.78 4.24
CA ARG A 21 -10.53 13.24 4.19
C ARG A 21 -9.07 13.66 4.20
N ALA A 22 -8.27 13.02 5.03
CA ALA A 22 -6.84 13.30 5.09
C ALA A 22 -6.16 12.96 3.76
N VAL A 23 -6.54 11.83 3.14
CA VAL A 23 -6.03 11.46 1.81
C VAL A 23 -6.44 12.49 0.77
N SER A 24 -7.70 12.93 0.80
CA SER A 24 -8.20 13.97 -0.09
C SER A 24 -7.36 15.24 0.01
N SER A 25 -7.11 15.72 1.23
CA SER A 25 -6.28 16.90 1.46
C SER A 25 -4.84 16.68 0.99
N LEU A 26 -4.27 15.53 1.29
CA LEU A 26 -2.89 15.20 0.95
C LEU A 26 -2.67 15.21 -0.57
N LEU A 27 -3.60 14.63 -1.31
CA LEU A 27 -3.50 14.49 -2.76
C LEU A 27 -4.04 15.70 -3.52
N GLY A 28 -4.74 16.61 -2.83
CA GLY A 28 -5.40 17.75 -3.49
C GLY A 28 -6.55 17.32 -4.39
N LEU A 29 -7.24 16.26 -4.05
CA LEU A 29 -8.35 15.68 -4.84
C LEU A 29 -9.62 15.65 -4.00
N PRO A 30 -10.81 15.78 -4.63
CA PRO A 30 -12.07 15.54 -3.93
C PRO A 30 -12.14 14.11 -3.37
N VAL A 31 -12.87 13.93 -2.27
CA VAL A 31 -13.07 12.60 -1.67
C VAL A 31 -13.65 11.61 -2.71
N SER A 32 -14.53 12.09 -3.60
CA SER A 32 -15.09 11.24 -4.65
C SER A 32 -14.02 10.65 -5.56
N LYS A 33 -12.95 11.39 -5.83
CA LYS A 33 -11.82 10.89 -6.63
C LYS A 33 -10.99 9.88 -5.86
N VAL A 34 -10.81 10.08 -4.55
CA VAL A 34 -10.15 9.10 -3.69
C VAL A 34 -10.95 7.79 -3.69
N GLN A 35 -12.26 7.88 -3.53
CA GLN A 35 -13.14 6.72 -3.58
C GLN A 35 -13.04 5.99 -4.92
N GLN A 36 -12.93 6.76 -6.02
CA GLN A 36 -12.77 6.17 -7.35
C GLN A 36 -11.46 5.38 -7.47
N GLN A 37 -10.37 5.90 -6.92
CA GLN A 37 -9.09 5.18 -6.93
C GLN A 37 -9.19 3.86 -6.15
N LEU A 38 -9.93 3.86 -5.06
CA LEU A 38 -10.16 2.63 -4.28
C LEU A 38 -10.97 1.62 -5.09
N ARG A 39 -12.01 2.05 -5.78
CA ARG A 39 -12.81 1.16 -6.63
C ARG A 39 -12.02 0.62 -7.81
N ASP A 40 -11.14 1.44 -8.39
CA ASP A 40 -10.33 1.04 -9.53
C ASP A 40 -9.15 0.14 -9.14
N GLY A 41 -8.93 -0.06 -7.86
CA GLY A 41 -7.83 -0.91 -7.40
C GLY A 41 -6.46 -0.26 -7.43
N HIS A 42 -6.40 1.06 -7.55
CA HIS A 42 -5.13 1.81 -7.55
C HIS A 42 -4.67 2.15 -6.13
N LEU A 43 -5.52 1.92 -5.16
CA LEU A 43 -5.25 2.16 -3.75
C LEU A 43 -6.11 1.17 -2.96
N ILE A 44 -5.69 0.82 -1.75
CA ILE A 44 -6.45 -0.09 -0.89
C ILE A 44 -6.76 0.62 0.42
N ALA A 45 -8.04 0.57 0.82
CA ALA A 45 -8.47 0.99 2.14
C ALA A 45 -8.59 -0.23 3.06
N VAL A 46 -8.39 0.00 4.34
CA VAL A 46 -8.57 -1.00 5.40
C VAL A 46 -9.73 -0.53 6.26
N ARG A 47 -10.58 -1.47 6.68
CA ARG A 47 -11.70 -1.15 7.57
C ARG A 47 -11.23 -1.26 9.02
N ARG A 48 -11.06 -0.12 9.66
CA ARG A 48 -10.60 -0.04 11.05
C ARG A 48 -11.68 0.62 11.90
N LYS A 49 -12.21 -0.11 12.88
CA LYS A 49 -13.27 0.37 13.78
C LYS A 49 -14.45 0.97 13.02
N GLY A 50 -14.82 0.34 11.91
CA GLY A 50 -15.95 0.79 11.09
C GLY A 50 -15.63 1.87 10.07
N ASP A 51 -14.44 2.47 10.12
CA ASP A 51 -14.04 3.53 9.20
C ASP A 51 -13.07 3.00 8.15
N LEU A 52 -13.11 3.61 6.97
CA LEU A 52 -12.14 3.33 5.92
C LEU A 52 -10.90 4.18 6.14
N VAL A 53 -9.75 3.53 6.22
CA VAL A 53 -8.46 4.22 6.40
C VAL A 53 -7.46 3.69 5.38
N VAL A 54 -6.46 4.52 5.07
CA VAL A 54 -5.40 4.17 4.12
C VAL A 54 -4.06 4.30 4.84
N PRO A 55 -3.21 3.26 4.82
CA PRO A 55 -1.91 3.33 5.50
C PRO A 55 -1.07 4.51 5.00
N LYS A 56 -0.45 5.23 5.92
CA LYS A 56 0.41 6.36 5.58
C LYS A 56 1.59 5.97 4.72
N VAL A 57 2.08 4.74 4.88
CA VAL A 57 3.25 4.25 4.14
C VAL A 57 2.97 4.07 2.63
N PHE A 58 1.71 4.14 2.21
CA PHE A 58 1.36 4.14 0.79
C PHE A 58 1.71 5.47 0.10
N PHE A 59 2.10 6.48 0.85
CA PHE A 59 2.44 7.81 0.32
C PHE A 59 3.91 8.10 0.52
N ASP A 60 4.51 8.77 -0.46
CA ASP A 60 5.92 9.15 -0.39
C ASP A 60 6.10 10.47 0.37
N SER A 61 7.34 10.93 0.48
CA SER A 61 7.68 12.15 1.20
C SER A 61 7.09 13.42 0.57
N SER A 62 6.69 13.35 -0.71
CA SER A 62 6.07 14.49 -1.41
C SER A 62 4.55 14.50 -1.24
N GLY A 63 3.98 13.52 -0.55
CA GLY A 63 2.53 13.43 -0.36
C GLY A 63 1.79 12.78 -1.52
N GLN A 64 2.50 12.14 -2.43
CA GLN A 64 1.90 11.40 -3.54
C GLN A 64 1.89 9.92 -3.23
N VAL A 65 0.99 9.17 -3.85
CA VAL A 65 0.98 7.71 -3.75
C VAL A 65 2.32 7.19 -4.27
N VAL A 66 2.93 6.24 -3.55
CA VAL A 66 4.17 5.60 -3.99
C VAL A 66 4.01 5.13 -5.42
N LYS A 67 4.93 5.53 -6.29
CA LYS A 67 4.80 5.41 -7.74
C LYS A 67 4.52 3.99 -8.21
N ALA A 68 5.17 3.01 -7.61
CA ALA A 68 5.04 1.61 -8.02
C ALA A 68 3.80 0.92 -7.44
N LEU A 69 3.10 1.53 -6.49
CA LEU A 69 2.02 0.88 -5.78
C LEU A 69 0.80 0.56 -6.65
N PRO A 70 0.25 1.50 -7.44
CA PRO A 70 -0.96 1.19 -8.21
C PRO A 70 -0.78 0.02 -9.16
N GLY A 71 0.33 -0.04 -9.88
CA GLY A 71 0.62 -1.13 -10.81
C GLY A 71 0.75 -2.47 -10.11
N LEU A 72 1.40 -2.49 -8.95
CA LEU A 72 1.57 -3.70 -8.15
C LEU A 72 0.21 -4.22 -7.66
N LEU A 73 -0.65 -3.32 -7.19
CA LEU A 73 -1.99 -3.70 -6.73
C LEU A 73 -2.81 -4.33 -7.86
N VAL A 74 -2.73 -3.75 -9.06
CA VAL A 74 -3.42 -4.29 -10.24
C VAL A 74 -2.91 -5.68 -10.59
N VAL A 75 -1.59 -5.88 -10.58
CA VAL A 75 -0.98 -7.19 -10.86
C VAL A 75 -1.49 -8.25 -9.89
N LEU A 76 -1.47 -7.96 -8.59
CA LEU A 76 -1.91 -8.94 -7.59
C LEU A 76 -3.40 -9.22 -7.69
N LYS A 77 -4.21 -8.19 -7.93
CA LYS A 77 -5.64 -8.35 -8.07
C LYS A 77 -5.99 -9.18 -9.30
N ASP A 78 -5.34 -8.92 -10.42
CA ASP A 78 -5.52 -9.70 -11.65
C ASP A 78 -5.08 -11.15 -11.46
N GLY A 79 -4.12 -11.40 -10.58
CA GLY A 79 -3.68 -12.75 -10.22
C GLY A 79 -4.61 -13.48 -9.26
N GLY A 80 -5.72 -12.86 -8.86
CA GLY A 80 -6.74 -13.48 -8.02
C GLY A 80 -6.59 -13.21 -6.52
N TYR A 81 -5.67 -12.35 -6.12
CA TYR A 81 -5.50 -12.02 -4.71
C TYR A 81 -6.54 -11.00 -4.25
N HIS A 82 -7.13 -11.24 -3.09
CA HIS A 82 -8.11 -10.33 -2.49
C HIS A 82 -7.40 -9.22 -1.71
N SER A 83 -8.11 -8.13 -1.47
CA SER A 83 -7.55 -6.95 -0.80
C SER A 83 -6.89 -7.30 0.54
N THR A 84 -7.53 -8.14 1.36
CA THR A 84 -6.97 -8.55 2.66
C THR A 84 -5.65 -9.31 2.49
N GLU A 85 -5.58 -10.21 1.51
CA GLU A 85 -4.37 -10.97 1.22
C GLU A 85 -3.23 -10.05 0.75
N ILE A 86 -3.56 -9.07 -0.09
CA ILE A 86 -2.59 -8.10 -0.60
C ILE A 86 -2.02 -7.26 0.55
N VAL A 87 -2.88 -6.75 1.43
CA VAL A 87 -2.44 -5.98 2.58
C VAL A 87 -1.55 -6.83 3.49
N ARG A 88 -1.96 -8.07 3.76
CA ARG A 88 -1.16 -8.97 4.61
C ARG A 88 0.23 -9.19 4.03
N TRP A 89 0.32 -9.44 2.73
CA TRP A 89 1.62 -9.63 2.06
C TRP A 89 2.48 -8.37 2.13
N LEU A 90 1.89 -7.21 1.84
CA LEU A 90 2.62 -5.94 1.84
C LEU A 90 3.19 -5.57 3.21
N PHE A 91 2.52 -5.96 4.27
CA PHE A 91 2.90 -5.56 5.63
C PHE A 91 3.61 -6.65 6.44
N THR A 92 3.89 -7.82 5.83
CA THR A 92 4.62 -8.89 6.49
C THR A 92 6.12 -8.71 6.26
N PRO A 93 6.92 -8.53 7.31
CA PRO A 93 8.37 -8.41 7.16
C PRO A 93 8.96 -9.63 6.45
N ASP A 94 9.94 -9.37 5.58
CA ASP A 94 10.61 -10.42 4.80
C ASP A 94 12.11 -10.31 5.04
N GLU A 95 12.71 -11.36 5.61
CA GLU A 95 14.12 -11.37 5.97
C GLU A 95 15.05 -11.24 4.77
N SER A 96 14.57 -11.51 3.57
CA SER A 96 15.35 -11.36 2.34
C SER A 96 15.31 -9.94 1.76
N LEU A 97 14.57 -9.01 2.39
CA LEU A 97 14.51 -7.62 1.97
C LEU A 97 15.27 -6.73 2.94
N THR A 98 16.25 -6.00 2.41
CA THR A 98 16.98 -4.99 3.17
C THR A 98 16.95 -3.71 2.36
N VAL A 99 16.49 -2.62 2.96
CA VAL A 99 16.43 -1.33 2.28
C VAL A 99 17.30 -0.31 3.01
N THR A 100 17.80 0.65 2.26
CA THR A 100 18.61 1.74 2.78
C THR A 100 17.72 2.97 2.90
N LYS A 101 17.73 3.60 4.05
CA LYS A 101 16.99 4.82 4.32
C LYS A 101 17.93 6.01 4.47
N ASP A 102 17.37 7.21 4.42
CA ASP A 102 18.07 8.47 4.72
C ASP A 102 19.36 8.63 3.92
N GLY A 103 19.28 8.43 2.61
CA GLY A 103 20.42 8.62 1.72
C GLY A 103 21.53 7.61 1.92
N GLY A 104 21.24 6.46 2.52
CA GLY A 104 22.22 5.39 2.69
C GLY A 104 22.80 5.30 4.09
N THR A 105 22.33 6.11 5.04
CA THR A 105 22.86 6.13 6.40
C THR A 105 22.23 5.08 7.31
N GLU A 106 21.01 4.65 7.02
CA GLU A 106 20.31 3.64 7.79
C GLU A 106 19.89 2.46 6.93
N LYS A 107 19.98 1.26 7.51
CA LYS A 107 19.51 0.04 6.88
C LYS A 107 18.31 -0.49 7.65
N LEU A 108 17.23 -0.80 6.93
CA LEU A 108 16.09 -1.52 7.47
C LEU A 108 16.19 -2.96 7.02
N VAL A 109 16.53 -3.86 7.95
CA VAL A 109 16.57 -5.30 7.67
C VAL A 109 15.18 -5.89 7.90
N ASN A 110 14.90 -7.03 7.27
CA ASN A 110 13.58 -7.66 7.34
C ASN A 110 12.49 -6.66 6.96
N ALA A 111 12.71 -5.94 5.85
CA ALA A 111 11.77 -4.91 5.42
C ALA A 111 10.46 -5.53 4.98
N ARG A 112 9.37 -4.81 5.21
CA ARG A 112 8.09 -5.18 4.62
C ARG A 112 8.12 -4.83 3.14
N PRO A 113 7.46 -5.61 2.26
CA PRO A 113 7.39 -5.25 0.85
C PRO A 113 6.91 -3.81 0.61
N VAL A 114 5.97 -3.32 1.43
CA VAL A 114 5.45 -1.95 1.29
C VAL A 114 6.54 -0.91 1.52
N ASP A 115 7.46 -1.13 2.46
CA ASP A 115 8.57 -0.21 2.70
C ASP A 115 9.60 -0.28 1.57
N ALA A 116 9.85 -1.48 1.07
CA ALA A 116 10.80 -1.71 -0.01
C ALA A 116 10.29 -1.12 -1.33
N LEU A 117 8.99 -0.98 -1.49
CA LEU A 117 8.37 -0.46 -2.71
C LEU A 117 8.74 1.01 -2.95
N ASP A 118 8.98 1.78 -1.90
CA ASP A 118 9.42 3.17 -1.99
C ASP A 118 10.94 3.24 -1.77
N SER A 119 11.70 2.37 -2.43
CA SER A 119 13.14 2.27 -2.27
C SER A 119 13.79 1.75 -3.55
N HIS A 120 15.10 1.58 -3.52
CA HIS A 120 15.86 0.97 -4.62
C HIS A 120 15.46 -0.49 -4.88
N GLN A 121 14.73 -1.13 -3.95
CA GLN A 121 14.25 -2.50 -4.08
C GLN A 121 12.86 -2.61 -4.74
N ALA A 122 12.32 -1.50 -5.24
CA ALA A 122 10.98 -1.52 -5.84
C ALA A 122 10.83 -2.57 -6.94
N ARG A 123 11.83 -2.69 -7.81
CA ARG A 123 11.80 -3.69 -8.90
C ARG A 123 11.73 -5.12 -8.38
N GLU A 124 12.45 -5.40 -7.29
CA GLU A 124 12.43 -6.75 -6.69
C GLU A 124 11.05 -7.06 -6.11
N VAL A 125 10.41 -6.09 -5.46
CA VAL A 125 9.06 -6.25 -4.93
C VAL A 125 8.07 -6.52 -6.06
N ILE A 126 8.15 -5.75 -7.15
CA ILE A 126 7.29 -5.94 -8.31
C ILE A 126 7.51 -7.32 -8.93
N ARG A 127 8.76 -7.75 -9.07
CA ARG A 127 9.10 -9.07 -9.61
C ARG A 127 8.47 -10.19 -8.78
N ARG A 128 8.53 -10.06 -7.44
CA ARG A 128 7.92 -11.05 -6.54
C ARG A 128 6.40 -11.08 -6.68
N ALA A 129 5.77 -9.91 -6.81
CA ALA A 129 4.34 -9.82 -7.01
C ALA A 129 3.93 -10.48 -8.33
N GLN A 130 4.69 -10.24 -9.41
CA GLN A 130 4.45 -10.87 -10.70
C GLN A 130 4.59 -12.39 -10.61
N ALA A 131 5.58 -12.88 -9.89
CA ALA A 131 5.79 -14.31 -9.71
C ALA A 131 4.63 -14.95 -8.94
N MET A 132 4.05 -14.24 -7.97
CA MET A 132 2.89 -14.73 -7.23
C MET A 132 1.63 -14.76 -8.12
N ALA A 133 1.49 -13.79 -9.02
CA ALA A 133 0.28 -13.62 -9.84
C ALA A 133 0.26 -14.53 -11.07
N TYR A 134 1.41 -14.96 -11.54
CA TYR A 134 1.54 -15.76 -12.76
C TYR A 134 2.33 -17.07 -12.48
#